data_3da5469e3163e1c283dcd7ac357c9fcc
#
_entry.id   3da5469e3163e1c283dcd7ac357c9fcc
#
_cell.length_a   1.000
_cell.length_b   1.000
_cell.length_c   1.000
_cell.angle_alpha   90.00
_cell.angle_beta   90.00
_cell.angle_gamma   90.00
#
_symmetry.space_group_name_H-M   'P 1'
#
loop_
_entity.id
_entity.type
_entity.pdbx_description
1 polymer ?
#
loop_
_entity_poly.entity_id
_entity_poly.type
_entity_poly.pdbx_seq_one_letter_code
_entity_poly.pdbx_strand_id
1 'polypeptide(L)'
;MKRILLASVMMCPVAMWSQEIKPIDVKPGLWENTTTSQISGLTMPNMPQLTPDQLAKMPPQARARIEAMQKGGPGAPQTQTMKACITREQLNKPLFDNGDKSCTYKLASSSSSSQTIHVECARGNTKTAGDLTLERVDSEHLKGDMLMKTTGDSSTAGSMGQNMTIKISFSNKFLSSDCSDVKPGGLEK
;
A
#
# COMPACT_ATOMS: atom_id res chain seq x y z
N MET A 1 69.43 -3.09 -16.69
CA MET A 1 68.73 -3.67 -15.52
C MET A 1 67.38 -2.97 -15.40
N LYS A 2 66.30 -3.59 -15.92
CA LYS A 2 64.96 -3.01 -15.98
C LYS A 2 64.12 -3.65 -14.84
N ARG A 3 63.78 -2.85 -13.80
CA ARG A 3 62.97 -3.31 -12.68
C ARG A 3 61.50 -3.18 -13.07
N ILE A 4 60.82 -4.32 -13.22
CA ILE A 4 59.36 -4.42 -13.46
C ILE A 4 58.71 -4.43 -12.08
N LEU A 5 57.96 -3.34 -11.75
CA LEU A 5 57.08 -3.25 -10.58
C LEU A 5 55.76 -3.90 -10.95
N LEU A 6 55.46 -5.07 -10.37
CA LEU A 6 54.14 -5.73 -10.41
C LEU A 6 53.24 -5.02 -9.40
N ALA A 7 52.27 -4.27 -9.92
CA ALA A 7 51.19 -3.70 -9.10
C ALA A 7 50.10 -4.78 -8.94
N SER A 8 50.00 -5.36 -7.75
CA SER A 8 48.92 -6.28 -7.37
C SER A 8 47.63 -5.45 -7.16
N VAL A 9 46.69 -5.58 -8.10
CA VAL A 9 45.31 -5.06 -7.94
C VAL A 9 44.54 -6.02 -7.01
N MET A 10 44.32 -5.55 -5.80
CA MET A 10 43.55 -6.29 -4.79
C MET A 10 42.07 -6.08 -5.09
N MET A 11 41.45 -7.06 -5.79
CA MET A 11 40.02 -7.10 -6.08
C MET A 11 39.27 -7.43 -4.80
N CYS A 12 38.68 -6.45 -4.10
CA CYS A 12 37.73 -6.67 -3.01
C CYS A 12 36.44 -7.28 -3.59
N PRO A 13 36.02 -8.47 -3.17
CA PRO A 13 34.72 -8.98 -3.54
C PRO A 13 33.64 -8.13 -2.83
N VAL A 14 32.85 -7.38 -3.59
CA VAL A 14 31.63 -6.75 -3.09
C VAL A 14 30.64 -7.87 -2.82
N ALA A 15 30.52 -8.28 -1.56
CA ALA A 15 29.46 -9.20 -1.13
C ALA A 15 28.12 -8.50 -1.34
N MET A 16 27.40 -8.83 -2.41
CA MET A 16 26.01 -8.45 -2.58
C MET A 16 25.20 -9.23 -1.53
N TRP A 17 24.89 -8.55 -0.44
CA TRP A 17 23.99 -9.07 0.58
C TRP A 17 22.59 -9.07 -0.02
N SER A 18 22.14 -10.20 -0.50
CA SER A 18 20.74 -10.46 -0.78
C SER A 18 20.00 -10.35 0.55
N GLN A 19 19.13 -9.34 0.70
CA GLN A 19 18.31 -9.22 1.90
C GLN A 19 17.27 -10.33 1.87
N GLU A 20 17.44 -11.29 2.77
CA GLU A 20 16.52 -12.41 2.96
C GLU A 20 15.23 -11.88 3.61
N ILE A 21 14.09 -12.21 3.00
CA ILE A 21 12.77 -11.88 3.54
C ILE A 21 12.54 -12.74 4.79
N LYS A 22 12.45 -12.10 5.95
CA LYS A 22 12.02 -12.75 7.18
C LYS A 22 10.52 -12.63 7.30
N PRO A 23 9.76 -13.74 7.35
CA PRO A 23 8.32 -13.71 7.57
C PRO A 23 7.98 -12.99 8.86
N ILE A 24 6.91 -12.20 8.85
CA ILE A 24 6.34 -11.66 10.09
C ILE A 24 5.71 -12.83 10.85
N ASP A 25 6.04 -12.95 12.14
CA ASP A 25 5.59 -14.05 13.01
C ASP A 25 4.15 -13.80 13.52
N VAL A 26 3.17 -14.09 12.65
CA VAL A 26 1.74 -14.00 12.95
C VAL A 26 1.03 -15.31 12.59
N LYS A 27 -0.14 -15.53 13.15
CA LYS A 27 -0.96 -16.72 12.88
C LYS A 27 -1.47 -16.72 11.44
N PRO A 28 -1.34 -17.83 10.70
CA PRO A 28 -2.07 -18.00 9.44
C PRO A 28 -3.55 -18.24 9.72
N GLY A 29 -4.43 -17.81 8.81
CA GLY A 29 -5.87 -17.98 8.93
C GLY A 29 -6.66 -16.77 8.45
N LEU A 30 -7.88 -16.63 8.95
CA LEU A 30 -8.79 -15.53 8.64
C LEU A 30 -8.47 -14.31 9.49
N TRP A 31 -8.35 -13.18 8.82
CA TRP A 31 -8.05 -11.88 9.41
C TRP A 31 -9.10 -10.85 9.01
N GLU A 32 -9.44 -9.97 9.93
CA GLU A 32 -10.18 -8.74 9.67
C GLU A 32 -9.20 -7.60 9.46
N ASN A 33 -9.29 -6.96 8.30
CA ASN A 33 -8.46 -5.82 7.93
C ASN A 33 -9.31 -4.55 7.93
N THR A 34 -8.99 -3.61 8.79
CA THR A 34 -9.58 -2.26 8.79
C THR A 34 -8.57 -1.28 8.21
N THR A 35 -8.92 -0.71 7.07
CA THR A 35 -8.08 0.24 6.35
C THR A 35 -8.70 1.62 6.38
N THR A 36 -7.93 2.63 6.78
CA THR A 36 -8.30 4.04 6.68
C THR A 36 -7.39 4.71 5.67
N SER A 37 -7.98 5.28 4.63
CA SER A 37 -7.26 6.00 3.57
C SER A 37 -7.62 7.48 3.58
N GLN A 38 -6.62 8.33 3.41
CA GLN A 38 -6.77 9.78 3.26
C GLN A 38 -5.93 10.26 2.08
N ILE A 39 -6.54 11.05 1.22
CA ILE A 39 -5.88 11.64 0.05
C ILE A 39 -5.85 13.15 0.25
N SER A 40 -4.67 13.75 0.18
CA SER A 40 -4.48 15.20 0.26
C SER A 40 -3.78 15.73 -1.00
N GLY A 41 -3.93 17.04 -1.27
CA GLY A 41 -3.40 17.65 -2.48
C GLY A 41 -4.28 17.46 -3.72
N LEU A 42 -5.49 16.91 -3.55
CA LEU A 42 -6.48 16.90 -4.62
C LEU A 42 -7.03 18.32 -4.80
N THR A 43 -6.69 18.95 -5.91
CA THR A 43 -7.43 20.13 -6.37
C THR A 43 -8.62 19.61 -7.17
N MET A 44 -9.74 19.41 -6.49
CA MET A 44 -10.98 19.11 -7.23
C MET A 44 -11.44 20.40 -7.92
N PRO A 45 -11.64 20.41 -9.25
CA PRO A 45 -12.42 21.47 -9.87
C PRO A 45 -13.79 21.49 -9.17
N ASN A 46 -14.33 22.67 -8.93
CA ASN A 46 -15.62 22.87 -8.28
C ASN A 46 -16.62 21.83 -8.81
N MET A 47 -16.83 20.75 -8.08
CA MET A 47 -17.93 19.84 -8.40
C MET A 47 -19.21 20.63 -8.15
N PRO A 48 -20.08 20.75 -9.15
CA PRO A 48 -21.38 21.37 -8.93
C PRO A 48 -22.06 20.63 -7.78
N GLN A 49 -22.41 21.35 -6.73
CA GLN A 49 -23.15 20.78 -5.62
C GLN A 49 -24.48 20.24 -6.19
N LEU A 50 -24.64 18.93 -6.09
CA LEU A 50 -25.89 18.30 -6.50
C LEU A 50 -27.02 18.82 -5.62
N THR A 51 -28.08 19.26 -6.26
CA THR A 51 -29.27 19.71 -5.53
C THR A 51 -29.95 18.54 -4.81
N PRO A 52 -30.71 18.79 -3.73
CA PRO A 52 -31.45 17.73 -3.03
C PRO A 52 -32.31 16.86 -3.97
N ASP A 53 -32.91 17.49 -4.99
CA ASP A 53 -33.74 16.82 -5.99
C ASP A 53 -32.93 15.89 -6.90
N GLN A 54 -31.70 16.27 -7.23
CA GLN A 54 -30.77 15.41 -8.01
C GLN A 54 -30.30 14.22 -7.16
N LEU A 55 -29.99 14.46 -5.89
CA LEU A 55 -29.64 13.39 -4.94
C LEU A 55 -30.79 12.43 -4.71
N ALA A 56 -32.03 12.94 -4.64
CA ALA A 56 -33.22 12.10 -4.44
C ALA A 56 -33.48 11.11 -5.59
N LYS A 57 -33.08 11.45 -6.83
CA LYS A 57 -33.22 10.61 -8.02
C LYS A 57 -32.14 9.54 -8.16
N MET A 58 -31.12 9.55 -7.31
CA MET A 58 -30.01 8.61 -7.36
C MET A 58 -30.30 7.33 -6.58
N PRO A 59 -29.72 6.18 -7.00
CA PRO A 59 -29.77 4.94 -6.22
C PRO A 59 -29.23 5.17 -4.80
N PRO A 60 -29.79 4.49 -3.77
CA PRO A 60 -29.44 4.72 -2.37
C PRO A 60 -27.93 4.62 -2.08
N GLN A 61 -27.25 3.67 -2.71
CA GLN A 61 -25.80 3.49 -2.55
C GLN A 61 -24.97 4.64 -3.15
N ALA A 62 -25.37 5.16 -4.30
CA ALA A 62 -24.70 6.28 -4.94
C ALA A 62 -24.92 7.57 -4.11
N ARG A 63 -26.14 7.79 -3.61
CA ARG A 63 -26.47 8.91 -2.72
C ARG A 63 -25.63 8.88 -1.46
N ALA A 64 -25.54 7.74 -0.76
CA ALA A 64 -24.77 7.60 0.47
C ALA A 64 -23.27 7.93 0.25
N ARG A 65 -22.69 7.53 -0.89
CA ARG A 65 -21.32 7.88 -1.25
C ARG A 65 -21.12 9.38 -1.45
N ILE A 66 -22.03 10.03 -2.18
CA ILE A 66 -21.94 11.46 -2.46
C ILE A 66 -22.13 12.28 -1.18
N GLU A 67 -23.10 11.90 -0.34
CA GLU A 67 -23.31 12.54 0.96
C GLU A 67 -22.09 12.38 1.88
N ALA A 68 -21.45 11.21 1.90
CA ALA A 68 -20.21 10.98 2.63
C ALA A 68 -19.07 11.86 2.11
N MET A 69 -18.93 12.01 0.79
CA MET A 69 -17.95 12.90 0.17
C MET A 69 -18.22 14.37 0.46
N GLN A 70 -19.50 14.80 0.44
CA GLN A 70 -19.88 16.18 0.76
C GLN A 70 -19.69 16.51 2.24
N LYS A 71 -20.02 15.59 3.16
CA LYS A 71 -19.83 15.77 4.61
C LYS A 71 -18.36 15.74 5.01
N GLY A 72 -17.55 14.89 4.35
CA GLY A 72 -16.13 14.76 4.67
C GLY A 72 -15.22 15.75 3.96
N GLY A 73 -15.70 16.39 2.91
CA GLY A 73 -14.88 17.23 2.03
C GLY A 73 -13.85 16.44 1.19
N PRO A 74 -13.18 17.09 0.23
CA PRO A 74 -12.11 16.47 -0.53
C PRO A 74 -10.95 16.10 0.40
N GLY A 75 -10.63 14.79 0.47
CA GLY A 75 -9.54 14.28 1.31
C GLY A 75 -9.95 13.82 2.70
N ALA A 76 -11.24 13.73 3.03
CA ALA A 76 -11.68 13.12 4.28
C ALA A 76 -11.21 11.64 4.37
N PRO A 77 -10.80 11.20 5.58
CA PRO A 77 -10.47 9.80 5.81
C PRO A 77 -11.65 8.89 5.50
N GLN A 78 -11.39 7.84 4.72
CA GLN A 78 -12.38 6.81 4.42
C GLN A 78 -11.92 5.49 5.06
N THR A 79 -12.78 4.91 5.87
CA THR A 79 -12.51 3.63 6.55
C THR A 79 -13.35 2.54 5.93
N GLN A 80 -12.73 1.40 5.65
CA GLN A 80 -13.40 0.19 5.21
C GLN A 80 -12.81 -1.02 5.93
N THR A 81 -13.68 -2.00 6.19
CA THR A 81 -13.29 -3.26 6.82
C THR A 81 -13.56 -4.40 5.86
N MET A 82 -12.59 -5.30 5.74
CA MET A 82 -12.64 -6.47 4.86
C MET A 82 -12.04 -7.67 5.57
N LYS A 83 -12.43 -8.88 5.14
CA LYS A 83 -11.81 -10.11 5.61
C LYS A 83 -10.80 -10.60 4.58
N ALA A 84 -9.70 -11.15 5.05
CA ALA A 84 -8.64 -11.71 4.22
C ALA A 84 -8.17 -13.05 4.80
N CYS A 85 -7.91 -14.01 3.92
CA CYS A 85 -7.28 -15.27 4.30
C CYS A 85 -5.77 -15.17 4.07
N ILE A 86 -4.97 -15.27 5.13
CA ILE A 86 -3.50 -15.25 5.07
C ILE A 86 -2.96 -16.66 5.30
N THR A 87 -2.27 -17.19 4.30
CA THR A 87 -1.64 -18.51 4.37
C THR A 87 -0.17 -18.41 4.76
N ARG A 88 0.41 -19.54 5.21
CA ARG A 88 1.85 -19.62 5.50
C ARG A 88 2.73 -19.29 4.28
N GLU A 89 2.29 -19.69 3.09
CA GLU A 89 3.00 -19.39 1.84
C GLU A 89 3.05 -17.89 1.55
N GLN A 90 1.95 -17.18 1.86
CA GLN A 90 1.87 -15.73 1.68
C GLN A 90 2.76 -15.00 2.67
N LEU A 91 2.88 -15.50 3.92
CA LEU A 91 3.78 -14.90 4.91
C LEU A 91 5.27 -15.01 4.50
N ASN A 92 5.63 -15.99 3.67
CA ASN A 92 6.98 -16.17 3.14
C ASN A 92 7.28 -15.31 1.90
N LYS A 93 6.31 -14.52 1.43
CA LYS A 93 6.45 -13.60 0.30
C LYS A 93 6.26 -12.16 0.80
N PRO A 94 6.69 -11.16 0.04
CA PRO A 94 6.30 -9.78 0.33
C PRO A 94 4.77 -9.69 0.34
N LEU A 95 4.18 -9.34 1.48
CA LEU A 95 2.72 -9.34 1.68
C LEU A 95 1.95 -8.44 0.69
N PHE A 96 2.64 -7.62 -0.08
CA PHE A 96 2.05 -6.62 -0.99
C PHE A 96 2.46 -6.77 -2.45
N ASP A 97 3.09 -7.88 -2.84
CA ASP A 97 3.28 -8.18 -4.26
C ASP A 97 1.94 -8.63 -4.85
N ASN A 98 1.15 -7.67 -5.29
CA ASN A 98 -0.16 -7.91 -5.91
C ASN A 98 -0.07 -8.16 -7.43
N GLY A 99 1.15 -8.29 -7.97
CA GLY A 99 1.38 -8.54 -9.40
C GLY A 99 1.10 -7.36 -10.32
N ASP A 100 0.90 -6.15 -9.79
CA ASP A 100 0.76 -4.94 -10.62
C ASP A 100 2.11 -4.59 -11.26
N LYS A 101 2.23 -4.87 -12.55
CA LYS A 101 3.45 -4.63 -13.33
C LYS A 101 3.84 -3.15 -13.45
N SER A 102 2.94 -2.24 -13.09
CA SER A 102 3.24 -0.80 -13.05
C SER A 102 3.96 -0.38 -11.78
N CYS A 103 4.09 -1.28 -10.80
CA CYS A 103 4.72 -1.01 -9.51
C CYS A 103 5.95 -1.89 -9.30
N THR A 104 6.95 -1.33 -8.65
CA THR A 104 8.15 -2.03 -8.17
C THR A 104 8.16 -2.00 -6.64
N TYR A 105 8.44 -3.15 -6.04
CA TYR A 105 8.49 -3.32 -4.59
C TYR A 105 9.92 -3.67 -4.18
N LYS A 106 10.52 -2.87 -3.29
CA LYS A 106 11.86 -3.12 -2.76
C LYS A 106 11.78 -3.27 -1.25
N LEU A 107 12.23 -4.41 -0.75
CA LEU A 107 12.34 -4.62 0.70
C LEU A 107 13.44 -3.73 1.26
N ALA A 108 13.08 -2.77 2.10
CA ALA A 108 14.02 -1.88 2.77
C ALA A 108 14.52 -2.50 4.08
N SER A 109 13.63 -3.18 4.82
CA SER A 109 14.00 -3.92 6.03
C SER A 109 13.01 -5.06 6.29
N SER A 110 13.48 -6.13 6.93
CA SER A 110 12.66 -7.28 7.30
C SER A 110 13.13 -7.92 8.60
N SER A 111 12.19 -8.16 9.50
CA SER A 111 12.38 -8.89 10.74
C SER A 111 11.13 -9.72 11.04
N SER A 112 11.15 -10.55 12.08
CA SER A 112 9.96 -11.30 12.54
C SER A 112 8.86 -10.42 13.12
N SER A 113 9.14 -9.14 13.39
CA SER A 113 8.19 -8.20 14.00
C SER A 113 7.86 -7.00 13.12
N SER A 114 8.64 -6.71 12.08
CA SER A 114 8.41 -5.55 11.23
C SER A 114 8.98 -5.76 9.83
N GLN A 115 8.30 -5.19 8.83
CA GLN A 115 8.78 -5.09 7.47
C GLN A 115 8.56 -3.66 6.95
N THR A 116 9.55 -3.13 6.24
CA THR A 116 9.42 -1.88 5.49
C THR A 116 9.68 -2.16 4.02
N ILE A 117 8.75 -1.74 3.17
CA ILE A 117 8.78 -1.97 1.73
C ILE A 117 8.69 -0.62 1.03
N HIS A 118 9.65 -0.30 0.20
CA HIS A 118 9.59 0.85 -0.68
C HIS A 118 8.81 0.48 -1.94
N VAL A 119 7.82 1.30 -2.30
CA VAL A 119 6.94 1.10 -3.44
C VAL A 119 7.12 2.25 -4.42
N GLU A 120 7.39 1.92 -5.68
CA GLU A 120 7.46 2.87 -6.78
C GLU A 120 6.53 2.41 -7.90
N CYS A 121 5.55 3.22 -8.26
CA CYS A 121 4.62 2.96 -9.36
C CYS A 121 4.76 4.02 -10.44
N ALA A 122 4.70 3.61 -11.72
CA ALA A 122 4.73 4.50 -12.87
C ALA A 122 3.56 4.19 -13.81
N ARG A 123 2.72 5.20 -14.07
CA ARG A 123 1.62 5.11 -15.04
C ARG A 123 1.63 6.34 -15.95
N GLY A 124 2.03 6.15 -17.20
CA GLY A 124 2.26 7.27 -18.13
C GLY A 124 3.29 8.25 -17.57
N ASN A 125 2.93 9.52 -17.47
CA ASN A 125 3.80 10.58 -16.93
C ASN A 125 3.65 10.76 -15.40
N THR A 126 2.87 9.92 -14.74
CA THR A 126 2.65 9.99 -13.30
C THR A 126 3.52 8.97 -12.59
N LYS A 127 4.26 9.43 -11.57
CA LYS A 127 5.05 8.58 -10.66
C LYS A 127 4.48 8.69 -9.27
N THR A 128 4.32 7.55 -8.60
CA THR A 128 3.90 7.48 -7.21
C THR A 128 4.93 6.66 -6.46
N ALA A 129 5.48 7.21 -5.40
CA ALA A 129 6.48 6.52 -4.58
C ALA A 129 6.21 6.73 -3.11
N GLY A 130 6.60 5.76 -2.30
CA GLY A 130 6.46 5.83 -0.86
C GLY A 130 6.86 4.57 -0.14
N ASP A 131 6.67 4.57 1.17
CA ASP A 131 7.03 3.47 2.04
C ASP A 131 5.79 2.90 2.71
N LEU A 132 5.77 1.57 2.78
CA LEU A 132 4.82 0.78 3.52
C LEU A 132 5.56 0.16 4.70
N THR A 133 5.08 0.42 5.90
CA THR A 133 5.59 -0.20 7.12
C THR A 133 4.53 -1.10 7.71
N LEU A 134 4.94 -2.33 8.05
CA LEU A 134 4.14 -3.33 8.75
C LEU A 134 4.78 -3.62 10.10
N GLU A 135 3.99 -3.63 11.15
CA GLU A 135 4.44 -3.96 12.51
C GLU A 135 3.52 -5.00 13.14
N ARG A 136 4.13 -6.04 13.67
CA ARG A 136 3.46 -7.01 14.52
C ARG A 136 3.30 -6.43 15.92
N VAL A 137 2.06 -6.26 16.36
CA VAL A 137 1.74 -5.93 17.76
C VAL A 137 1.90 -7.18 18.62
N ASP A 138 1.29 -8.28 18.16
CA ASP A 138 1.40 -9.63 18.70
C ASP A 138 1.10 -10.68 17.62
N SER A 139 0.93 -11.95 17.96
CA SER A 139 0.64 -13.02 16.99
C SER A 139 -0.74 -12.93 16.31
N GLU A 140 -1.64 -12.10 16.86
CA GLU A 140 -3.04 -11.94 16.42
C GLU A 140 -3.37 -10.51 15.97
N HIS A 141 -2.43 -9.57 16.14
CA HIS A 141 -2.63 -8.18 15.76
C HIS A 141 -1.44 -7.65 14.94
N LEU A 142 -1.77 -7.02 13.83
CA LEU A 142 -0.83 -6.41 12.90
C LEU A 142 -1.32 -5.00 12.56
N LYS A 143 -0.46 -4.04 12.56
CA LYS A 143 -0.75 -2.67 12.10
C LYS A 143 0.23 -2.25 11.03
N GLY A 144 -0.11 -1.21 10.31
CA GLY A 144 0.83 -0.65 9.36
C GLY A 144 0.35 0.68 8.80
N ASP A 145 1.28 1.36 8.19
CA ASP A 145 1.09 2.65 7.57
C ASP A 145 1.77 2.69 6.20
N MET A 146 1.12 3.34 5.25
CA MET A 146 1.66 3.61 3.95
C MET A 146 1.53 5.11 3.67
N LEU A 147 2.63 5.74 3.28
CA LEU A 147 2.65 7.11 2.84
C LEU A 147 3.20 7.16 1.42
N MET A 148 2.35 7.50 0.46
CA MET A 148 2.73 7.62 -0.94
C MET A 148 2.60 9.06 -1.43
N LYS A 149 3.55 9.50 -2.23
CA LYS A 149 3.54 10.79 -2.89
C LYS A 149 3.47 10.60 -4.39
N THR A 150 2.52 11.26 -5.02
CA THR A 150 2.36 11.25 -6.47
C THR A 150 2.92 12.53 -7.06
N THR A 151 3.74 12.39 -8.08
CA THR A 151 4.29 13.49 -8.88
C THR A 151 3.98 13.19 -10.35
N GLY A 152 3.62 14.21 -11.13
CA GLY A 152 3.32 14.02 -12.54
C GLY A 152 3.05 15.32 -13.26
N ASP A 153 3.00 15.25 -14.59
CA ASP A 153 2.72 16.39 -15.43
C ASP A 153 1.20 16.59 -15.56
N SER A 154 0.73 17.80 -15.35
CA SER A 154 -0.70 18.17 -15.36
C SER A 154 -1.38 18.03 -16.71
N SER A 155 -0.63 17.83 -17.77
CA SER A 155 -1.14 17.84 -19.15
C SER A 155 -1.95 16.59 -19.54
N THR A 156 -1.75 15.45 -18.83
CA THR A 156 -2.34 14.16 -19.23
C THR A 156 -3.39 13.62 -18.25
N ALA A 157 -3.43 14.09 -17.01
CA ALA A 157 -4.29 13.57 -15.94
C ALA A 157 -5.37 14.58 -15.48
N GLY A 158 -5.74 15.53 -16.35
CA GLY A 158 -6.72 16.58 -15.99
C GLY A 158 -6.51 17.01 -14.55
N SER A 159 -5.97 18.15 -14.24
CA SER A 159 -5.70 18.84 -12.97
C SER A 159 -5.73 18.06 -11.61
N MET A 160 -5.94 16.76 -11.61
CA MET A 160 -6.09 15.91 -10.42
C MET A 160 -4.78 15.27 -9.93
N GLY A 161 -3.63 15.48 -10.56
CA GLY A 161 -2.46 14.63 -10.34
C GLY A 161 -1.18 15.28 -9.84
N GLN A 162 -1.14 16.59 -9.62
CA GLN A 162 0.08 17.24 -9.15
C GLN A 162 0.17 17.23 -7.62
N ASN A 163 1.24 16.62 -7.09
CA ASN A 163 1.58 16.67 -5.66
C ASN A 163 0.52 16.08 -4.71
N MET A 164 -0.10 14.98 -5.11
CA MET A 164 -1.03 14.25 -4.25
C MET A 164 -0.26 13.41 -3.22
N THR A 165 -0.75 13.43 -1.99
CA THR A 165 -0.26 12.53 -0.93
C THR A 165 -1.38 11.58 -0.53
N ILE A 166 -1.08 10.29 -0.53
CA ILE A 166 -1.99 9.23 -0.09
C ILE A 166 -1.42 8.68 1.22
N LYS A 167 -2.19 8.80 2.29
CA LYS A 167 -1.90 8.20 3.57
C LYS A 167 -2.88 7.06 3.80
N ILE A 168 -2.36 5.86 4.06
CA ILE A 168 -3.16 4.69 4.40
C ILE A 168 -2.64 4.17 5.72
N SER A 169 -3.54 3.95 6.68
CA SER A 169 -3.24 3.18 7.88
C SER A 169 -4.14 1.96 7.93
N PHE A 170 -3.63 0.86 8.40
CA PHE A 170 -4.38 -0.38 8.52
C PHE A 170 -4.09 -1.09 9.83
N SER A 171 -5.14 -1.73 10.33
CA SER A 171 -5.12 -2.57 11.51
C SER A 171 -5.74 -3.91 11.15
N ASN A 172 -5.03 -4.98 11.44
CA ASN A 172 -5.44 -6.33 11.15
C ASN A 172 -5.60 -7.11 12.47
N LYS A 173 -6.69 -7.82 12.58
CA LYS A 173 -7.02 -8.68 13.73
C LYS A 173 -7.29 -10.10 13.26
N PHE A 174 -6.63 -11.06 13.88
CA PHE A 174 -6.88 -12.48 13.65
C PHE A 174 -8.28 -12.87 14.15
N LEU A 175 -9.03 -13.61 13.35
CA LEU A 175 -10.37 -14.09 13.68
C LEU A 175 -10.38 -15.59 13.97
N SER A 176 -9.79 -16.40 13.06
CA SER A 176 -9.79 -17.86 13.21
C SER A 176 -8.65 -18.48 12.37
N SER A 177 -8.28 -19.71 12.70
CA SER A 177 -7.35 -20.52 11.90
C SER A 177 -7.95 -21.03 10.61
N ASP A 178 -9.29 -21.09 10.53
CA ASP A 178 -10.04 -21.47 9.34
C ASP A 178 -10.45 -20.21 8.57
N CYS A 179 -10.13 -20.21 7.27
CA CYS A 179 -10.47 -19.11 6.36
C CYS A 179 -11.93 -19.10 5.91
N SER A 180 -12.71 -20.14 6.25
CA SER A 180 -14.09 -20.31 5.80
C SER A 180 -14.19 -20.20 4.27
N ASP A 181 -15.10 -19.38 3.76
CA ASP A 181 -15.31 -19.19 2.32
C ASP A 181 -14.35 -18.19 1.67
N VAL A 182 -13.50 -17.54 2.47
CA VAL A 182 -12.54 -16.54 1.97
C VAL A 182 -11.35 -17.22 1.29
N LYS A 183 -11.23 -17.06 -0.02
CA LYS A 183 -10.12 -17.66 -0.77
C LYS A 183 -8.77 -17.09 -0.32
N PRO A 184 -7.70 -17.90 -0.32
CA PRO A 184 -6.34 -17.42 -0.05
C PRO A 184 -5.97 -16.24 -0.96
N GLY A 185 -5.55 -15.12 -0.36
CA GLY A 185 -5.27 -13.87 -1.08
C GLY A 185 -6.51 -13.11 -1.57
N GLY A 186 -7.71 -13.61 -1.32
CA GLY A 186 -8.96 -12.91 -1.58
C GLY A 186 -9.27 -11.88 -0.48
N LEU A 187 -9.95 -10.80 -0.88
CA LEU A 187 -10.53 -9.81 0.03
C LEU A 187 -12.05 -9.91 -0.09
N GLU A 188 -12.74 -10.10 1.02
CA GLU A 188 -14.20 -10.07 1.08
C GLU A 188 -14.68 -8.92 1.95
N LYS A 189 -15.77 -8.26 1.50
CA LYS A 189 -16.41 -7.15 2.23
C LYS A 189 -17.42 -7.66 3.23
#